data_3adc4519d32be9fbb29ba9aed55627b1
#
_entry.id   3adc4519d32be9fbb29ba9aed55627b1
#
_cell.length_a   1.000
_cell.length_b   1.000
_cell.length_c   1.000
_cell.angle_alpha   90.00
_cell.angle_beta   90.00
_cell.angle_gamma   90.00
#
_symmetry.space_group_name_H-M   'P 1'
#
loop_
_entity.id
_entity.type
_entity.pdbx_description
1 polymer ?
#
loop_
_entity_poly.entity_id
_entity_poly.type
_entity_poly.pdbx_seq_one_letter_code
_entity_poly.pdbx_strand_id
1 'polypeptide(L)'
;TRELKSQKRAISPSHKFNRPVINKSDETEDITESYDVFISHATEDKDSFVRPLAELLRAKGINVWYDEFSLGWGKSLRKTIDYGLANSRFGVVVLSKSFIKKDWTEYELNGLTAREMSGENQVILPIWHEVSKSDILKFSPTLVDKMALNTSINTIDEIAEQLESLLK
;
A
#
# COMPACT_ATOMS: atom_id res chain seq x y z
N THR A 1 -19.88 20.12 7.80
CA THR A 1 -19.95 20.14 7.23
C THR A 1 -19.67 20.11 6.91
N ARG A 2 -19.49 20.07 7.43
CA ARG A 2 -19.46 19.92 6.87
C ARG A 2 -18.93 19.87 6.39
N GLU A 3 -19.04 19.67 7.29
CA GLU A 3 -18.86 19.42 6.55
C GLU A 3 -18.42 19.16 5.87
N LEU A 4 -18.40 18.86 6.45
CA LEU A 4 -18.28 18.42 5.60
C LEU A 4 -17.87 18.32 4.91
N LYS A 5 -17.83 18.38 5.28
CA LYS A 5 -17.81 18.10 4.47
C LYS A 5 -17.31 17.88 4.07
N SER A 6 -17.52 17.68 5.00
CA SER A 6 -17.39 17.38 4.40
C SER A 6 -16.93 16.90 4.22
N GLN A 7 -16.73 16.47 4.55
CA GLN A 7 -16.69 15.98 4.10
C GLN A 7 -16.45 15.50 3.63
N LYS A 8 -16.43 15.37 4.22
CA LYS A 8 -16.64 14.83 3.61
C LYS A 8 -16.30 14.36 3.39
N ARG A 9 -16.30 13.99 3.94
CA ARG A 9 -16.42 13.40 3.52
C ARG A 9 -16.05 12.83 3.52
N ALA A 10 -16.18 12.73 4.37
CA ALA A 10 -16.27 12.22 4.08
C ALA A 10 -16.12 11.57 4.13
N ILE A 11 -16.29 11.06 4.71
CA ILE A 11 -16.58 10.58 4.31
C ILE A 11 -16.53 10.17 4.37
N SER A 12 -16.88 9.89 5.19
CA SER A 12 -17.28 9.60 4.92
C SER A 12 -17.26 9.07 5.03
N PRO A 13 -17.27 8.95 5.42
CA PRO A 13 -17.71 8.54 5.21
C PRO A 13 -17.73 8.18 5.33
N SER A 14 -18.15 7.96 5.93
CA SER A 14 -18.51 7.82 5.72
C SER A 14 -18.62 7.66 5.73
N HIS A 15 -18.90 7.15 6.07
CA HIS A 15 -19.34 7.03 5.58
C HIS A 15 -19.50 6.85 5.51
N LYS A 16 -19.87 6.70 5.70
CA LYS A 16 -20.45 6.56 5.40
C LYS A 16 -20.76 6.52 5.60
N PHE A 17 -21.16 6.02 6.28
CA PHE A 17 -21.74 5.88 6.31
C PHE A 17 -22.67 5.88 6.38
N ASN A 18 -23.34 5.54 6.78
CA ASN A 18 -24.24 5.51 6.74
C ASN A 18 -24.98 5.19 5.86
N ARG A 19 -25.37 4.62 5.47
CA ARG A 19 -25.96 4.25 4.65
C ARG A 19 -26.78 3.40 4.80
N PRO A 20 -27.35 3.29 4.70
CA PRO A 20 -28.16 2.60 5.16
C PRO A 20 -28.94 1.73 4.44
N VAL A 21 -29.67 1.86 4.13
CA VAL A 21 -30.49 1.24 3.48
C VAL A 21 -30.12 0.39 2.54
N ILE A 22 -29.96 -0.43 2.58
CA ILE A 22 -29.48 -1.24 1.76
C ILE A 22 -30.28 -2.19 1.23
N ASN A 23 -30.34 -2.35 0.10
CA ASN A 23 -31.12 -3.30 -0.43
C ASN A 23 -30.32 -4.38 -0.81
N LYS A 24 -30.79 -5.39 -1.07
CA LYS A 24 -30.10 -6.51 -1.42
C LYS A 24 -29.25 -6.35 -2.53
N SER A 25 -29.70 -5.81 -3.51
CA SER A 25 -28.88 -5.73 -4.69
C SER A 25 -27.60 -5.06 -4.36
N ASP A 26 -27.64 -4.20 -3.45
CA ASP A 26 -26.44 -3.52 -3.11
C ASP A 26 -25.35 -4.40 -2.62
N GLU A 27 -25.68 -5.33 -1.88
CA GLU A 27 -24.67 -6.14 -1.35
C GLU A 27 -23.88 -6.79 -2.37
N THR A 28 -24.45 -7.16 -3.42
CA THR A 28 -23.68 -7.88 -4.37
C THR A 28 -22.63 -7.02 -4.97
N GLU A 29 -22.89 -5.77 -5.15
CA GLU A 29 -21.90 -4.97 -5.77
C GLU A 29 -20.70 -4.83 -4.92
N ASP A 30 -20.85 -4.72 -3.70
CA ASP A 30 -19.71 -4.52 -2.87
C ASP A 30 -18.69 -5.55 -3.12
N ILE A 31 -19.10 -6.74 -3.35
CA ILE A 31 -18.17 -7.76 -3.51
C ILE A 31 -17.22 -7.52 -4.61
N THR A 32 -17.63 -6.79 -5.59
CA THR A 32 -16.77 -6.64 -6.74
C THR A 32 -15.72 -5.58 -6.54
N GLU A 33 -15.72 -4.93 -5.40
CA GLU A 33 -14.78 -3.86 -5.21
C GLU A 33 -13.44 -4.24 -4.60
N SER A 34 -13.20 -5.51 -4.37
CA SER A 34 -11.94 -5.85 -3.74
C SER A 34 -10.79 -5.87 -4.75
N TYR A 35 -9.61 -5.60 -4.28
CA TYR A 35 -8.41 -5.56 -5.10
C TYR A 35 -7.50 -6.72 -4.75
N ASP A 36 -6.61 -7.08 -5.66
CA ASP A 36 -5.63 -8.11 -5.37
C ASP A 36 -4.49 -7.51 -4.56
N VAL A 37 -4.03 -6.34 -4.94
CA VAL A 37 -2.88 -5.73 -4.26
C VAL A 37 -3.02 -4.22 -4.23
N PHE A 38 -2.58 -3.61 -3.13
CA PHE A 38 -2.44 -2.16 -3.08
C PHE A 38 -0.95 -1.84 -3.00
N ILE A 39 -0.55 -0.67 -3.49
CA ILE A 39 0.85 -0.25 -3.45
C ILE A 39 0.96 1.11 -2.76
N SER A 40 1.50 1.09 -1.55
CA SER A 40 1.73 2.29 -0.76
C SER A 40 3.10 2.85 -1.15
N HIS A 41 3.19 4.13 -1.41
CA HIS A 41 4.41 4.73 -1.96
C HIS A 41 4.48 6.22 -1.71
N ALA A 42 5.69 6.77 -1.74
CA ALA A 42 5.85 8.23 -1.69
C ALA A 42 5.39 8.79 -3.03
N THR A 43 4.76 9.94 -2.99
CA THR A 43 4.24 10.59 -4.19
C THR A 43 5.31 10.74 -5.27
N GLU A 44 6.55 11.00 -4.86
CA GLU A 44 7.66 11.20 -5.77
C GLU A 44 7.98 9.97 -6.62
N ASP A 45 7.60 8.77 -6.16
CA ASP A 45 7.92 7.55 -6.88
C ASP A 45 6.80 7.06 -7.78
N LYS A 46 5.71 7.80 -7.83
CA LYS A 46 4.53 7.33 -8.55
C LYS A 46 4.76 7.16 -10.04
N ASP A 47 5.23 8.22 -10.69
CA ASP A 47 5.36 8.18 -12.14
C ASP A 47 6.53 7.35 -12.61
N SER A 48 7.62 7.36 -11.88
CA SER A 48 8.83 6.69 -12.33
C SER A 48 8.86 5.19 -12.03
N PHE A 49 8.15 4.76 -11.01
CA PHE A 49 8.23 3.36 -10.62
C PHE A 49 6.87 2.70 -10.40
N VAL A 50 6.00 3.31 -9.61
CA VAL A 50 4.77 2.64 -9.18
C VAL A 50 3.80 2.44 -10.33
N ARG A 51 3.60 3.47 -11.16
CA ARG A 51 2.68 3.35 -12.28
C ARG A 51 3.16 2.29 -13.28
N PRO A 52 4.44 2.29 -13.70
CA PRO A 52 4.91 1.24 -14.59
C PRO A 52 4.73 -0.16 -13.99
N LEU A 53 4.99 -0.32 -12.70
CA LEU A 53 4.82 -1.60 -12.05
C LEU A 53 3.34 -2.00 -12.04
N ALA A 54 2.47 -1.07 -11.72
CA ALA A 54 1.03 -1.33 -11.69
C ALA A 54 0.52 -1.74 -13.08
N GLU A 55 1.05 -1.11 -14.13
CA GLU A 55 0.63 -1.46 -15.49
C GLU A 55 1.07 -2.85 -15.87
N LEU A 56 2.27 -3.26 -15.45
CA LEU A 56 2.74 -4.60 -15.72
C LEU A 56 1.87 -5.62 -14.98
N LEU A 57 1.50 -5.32 -13.75
CA LEU A 57 0.65 -6.22 -12.98
C LEU A 57 -0.74 -6.33 -13.59
N ARG A 58 -1.29 -5.20 -14.06
CA ARG A 58 -2.60 -5.22 -14.69
C ARG A 58 -2.58 -6.02 -15.98
N ALA A 59 -1.48 -5.95 -16.72
CA ALA A 59 -1.35 -6.73 -17.93
C ALA A 59 -1.34 -8.23 -17.64
N LYS A 60 -1.03 -8.61 -16.41
CA LYS A 60 -1.06 -10.00 -15.98
C LYS A 60 -2.39 -10.40 -15.37
N GLY A 61 -3.36 -9.50 -15.40
CA GLY A 61 -4.70 -9.77 -14.87
C GLY A 61 -4.86 -9.49 -13.39
N ILE A 62 -3.92 -8.79 -12.79
CA ILE A 62 -3.96 -8.49 -11.37
C ILE A 62 -4.62 -7.13 -11.15
N ASN A 63 -5.58 -7.09 -10.24
CA ASN A 63 -6.32 -5.86 -9.95
C ASN A 63 -5.53 -5.04 -8.92
N VAL A 64 -4.93 -3.94 -9.37
CA VAL A 64 -4.01 -3.15 -8.57
C VAL A 64 -4.61 -1.81 -8.17
N TRP A 65 -4.41 -1.44 -6.93
CA TRP A 65 -4.92 -0.19 -6.39
C TRP A 65 -3.73 0.62 -5.88
N TYR A 66 -3.45 1.76 -6.46
CA TYR A 66 -2.28 2.53 -6.03
C TYR A 66 -2.50 4.05 -5.93
N ASP A 67 -3.41 4.62 -6.69
CA ASP A 67 -3.55 6.07 -6.68
C ASP A 67 -3.85 6.64 -5.30
N GLU A 68 -4.71 6.00 -4.55
CA GLU A 68 -5.10 6.49 -3.23
C GLU A 68 -4.03 6.24 -2.18
N PHE A 69 -2.98 5.53 -2.54
CA PHE A 69 -1.93 5.16 -1.59
C PHE A 69 -0.65 5.96 -1.77
N SER A 70 -0.77 7.12 -2.44
CA SER A 70 0.34 8.03 -2.64
C SER A 70 0.51 8.83 -1.36
N LEU A 71 1.68 8.74 -0.74
CA LEU A 71 1.92 9.34 0.57
C LEU A 71 2.67 10.65 0.44
N GLY A 72 1.98 11.76 0.68
CA GLY A 72 2.61 13.06 0.79
C GLY A 72 2.88 13.36 2.24
N TRP A 73 3.41 14.54 2.51
CA TRP A 73 3.69 14.95 3.87
C TRP A 73 2.38 15.06 4.66
N GLY A 74 2.42 14.61 5.88
CA GLY A 74 1.26 14.71 6.75
C GLY A 74 0.23 13.61 6.63
N LYS A 75 0.40 12.70 5.69
CA LYS A 75 -0.52 11.60 5.57
C LYS A 75 -0.21 10.52 6.60
N SER A 76 -1.22 9.81 7.05
CA SER A 76 -1.01 8.74 8.02
C SER A 76 -0.70 7.44 7.30
N LEU A 77 0.48 6.91 7.54
CA LEU A 77 0.89 5.65 6.97
C LEU A 77 0.04 4.52 7.55
N ARG A 78 -0.19 4.55 8.85
CA ARG A 78 -0.96 3.49 9.51
C ARG A 78 -2.39 3.42 8.99
N LYS A 79 -3.05 4.55 8.83
CA LYS A 79 -4.43 4.55 8.33
C LYS A 79 -4.48 4.09 6.88
N THR A 80 -3.50 4.49 6.08
CA THR A 80 -3.44 4.12 4.68
C THR A 80 -3.25 2.60 4.55
N ILE A 81 -2.38 2.02 5.36
CA ILE A 81 -2.13 0.59 5.31
C ILE A 81 -3.38 -0.18 5.78
N ASP A 82 -4.03 0.28 6.85
CA ASP A 82 -5.22 -0.38 7.34
C ASP A 82 -6.32 -0.37 6.28
N TYR A 83 -6.45 0.74 5.59
CA TYR A 83 -7.46 0.86 4.55
C TYR A 83 -7.15 -0.10 3.38
N GLY A 84 -5.89 -0.18 3.01
CA GLY A 84 -5.48 -1.10 1.95
C GLY A 84 -5.74 -2.55 2.31
N LEU A 85 -5.41 -2.93 3.53
CA LEU A 85 -5.59 -4.32 3.97
C LEU A 85 -7.07 -4.69 4.09
N ALA A 86 -7.93 -3.71 4.36
CA ALA A 86 -9.35 -3.99 4.45
C ALA A 86 -9.98 -4.26 3.07
N ASN A 87 -9.33 -3.81 2.00
CA ASN A 87 -9.91 -3.89 0.66
C ASN A 87 -9.06 -4.64 -0.36
N SER A 88 -7.98 -5.26 0.08
CA SER A 88 -7.06 -5.95 -0.83
C SER A 88 -6.59 -7.24 -0.19
N ARG A 89 -6.13 -8.16 -1.03
CA ARG A 89 -5.60 -9.42 -0.52
C ARG A 89 -4.16 -9.27 -0.02
N PHE A 90 -3.43 -8.31 -0.56
CA PHE A 90 -2.00 -8.20 -0.29
C PHE A 90 -1.57 -6.76 -0.47
N GLY A 91 -0.52 -6.35 0.22
CA GLY A 91 -0.01 -5.00 0.13
C GLY A 91 1.46 -4.94 -0.22
N VAL A 92 1.85 -3.88 -0.90
CA VAL A 92 3.25 -3.62 -1.22
C VAL A 92 3.55 -2.22 -0.69
N VAL A 93 4.72 -2.06 -0.06
CA VAL A 93 5.17 -0.76 0.40
C VAL A 93 6.51 -0.48 -0.26
N VAL A 94 6.61 0.61 -0.99
CA VAL A 94 7.83 0.98 -1.69
C VAL A 94 8.69 1.82 -0.75
N LEU A 95 9.84 1.27 -0.36
CA LEU A 95 10.76 1.96 0.53
C LEU A 95 11.84 2.61 -0.32
N SER A 96 11.70 3.91 -0.53
CA SER A 96 12.62 4.71 -1.33
C SER A 96 13.21 5.80 -0.46
N LYS A 97 14.15 6.55 -1.00
CA LYS A 97 14.70 7.69 -0.26
C LYS A 97 13.62 8.72 0.00
N SER A 98 12.70 8.93 -0.96
CA SER A 98 11.60 9.86 -0.76
C SER A 98 10.67 9.39 0.35
N PHE A 99 10.41 8.08 0.43
CA PHE A 99 9.57 7.53 1.49
C PHE A 99 10.25 7.74 2.85
N ILE A 100 11.55 7.43 2.94
CA ILE A 100 12.29 7.54 4.18
C ILE A 100 12.33 8.99 4.68
N LYS A 101 12.43 9.94 3.77
CA LYS A 101 12.52 11.34 4.15
C LYS A 101 11.26 11.92 4.75
N LYS A 102 10.14 11.22 4.67
CA LYS A 102 8.88 11.76 5.18
C LYS A 102 8.82 11.79 6.70
N ASP A 103 9.85 11.29 7.36
CA ASP A 103 10.01 11.47 8.80
C ASP A 103 8.86 10.84 9.60
N TRP A 104 8.61 9.58 9.33
CA TRP A 104 7.54 8.86 10.01
C TRP A 104 7.82 8.70 11.50
N THR A 105 6.78 8.82 12.31
CA THR A 105 6.94 8.60 13.74
C THR A 105 7.08 7.10 14.00
N GLU A 106 7.52 6.78 15.20
CA GLU A 106 7.67 5.39 15.59
C GLU A 106 6.32 4.69 15.58
N TYR A 107 5.26 5.40 15.98
CA TYR A 107 3.92 4.86 15.99
C TYR A 107 3.51 4.45 14.56
N GLU A 108 3.78 5.31 13.58
CA GLU A 108 3.43 5.02 12.19
C GLU A 108 4.21 3.81 11.68
N LEU A 109 5.50 3.73 11.99
CA LEU A 109 6.32 2.61 11.54
C LEU A 109 5.94 1.31 12.22
N ASN A 110 5.55 1.37 13.49
CA ASN A 110 5.13 0.17 14.19
C ASN A 110 3.85 -0.40 13.58
N GLY A 111 2.97 0.46 13.08
CA GLY A 111 1.79 0.01 12.39
C GLY A 111 2.13 -0.77 11.13
N LEU A 112 3.28 -0.45 10.54
CA LEU A 112 3.72 -1.14 9.33
C LEU A 112 4.40 -2.47 9.65
N THR A 113 5.22 -2.51 10.69
CA THR A 113 6.09 -3.66 10.92
C THR A 113 5.56 -4.69 11.90
N ALA A 114 4.63 -4.32 12.75
CA ALA A 114 4.31 -5.14 13.91
C ALA A 114 3.59 -6.43 13.60
N ARG A 115 2.75 -6.46 12.61
CA ARG A 115 1.96 -7.67 12.41
C ARG A 115 1.89 -8.19 10.98
N GLU A 116 1.95 -7.33 9.99
CA GLU A 116 1.68 -7.73 8.62
C GLU A 116 2.91 -8.04 7.79
N MET A 117 4.10 -7.79 8.31
CA MET A 117 5.31 -7.94 7.53
C MET A 117 6.16 -9.13 7.96
N SER A 118 5.65 -10.04 8.73
CA SER A 118 6.48 -11.18 9.15
C SER A 118 5.65 -12.43 9.35
N GLY A 119 6.33 -13.56 9.32
CA GLY A 119 5.70 -14.84 9.57
C GLY A 119 5.01 -15.41 8.36
N GLU A 120 4.30 -16.49 8.59
CA GLU A 120 3.62 -17.17 7.51
C GLU A 120 2.46 -16.39 6.96
N ASN A 121 1.96 -15.45 7.74
CA ASN A 121 0.80 -14.68 7.31
C ASN A 121 1.20 -13.30 6.85
N GLN A 122 2.41 -13.18 6.29
CA GLN A 122 2.86 -11.90 5.79
C GLN A 122 1.95 -11.45 4.65
N VAL A 123 1.34 -10.29 4.81
CA VAL A 123 0.46 -9.74 3.80
C VAL A 123 0.94 -8.41 3.26
N ILE A 124 2.10 -7.92 3.72
CA ILE A 124 2.72 -6.71 3.19
C ILE A 124 4.15 -7.06 2.80
N LEU A 125 4.52 -6.76 1.57
CA LEU A 125 5.85 -7.00 1.07
C LEU A 125 6.54 -5.68 0.76
N PRO A 126 7.68 -5.40 1.38
CA PRO A 126 8.42 -4.18 1.05
C PRO A 126 9.20 -4.35 -0.24
N ILE A 127 9.33 -3.27 -0.98
CA ILE A 127 10.22 -3.20 -2.13
C ILE A 127 11.24 -2.12 -1.82
N TRP A 128 12.52 -2.47 -1.77
CA TRP A 128 13.58 -1.49 -1.59
C TRP A 128 13.83 -0.89 -2.98
N HIS A 129 13.60 0.40 -3.11
CA HIS A 129 13.74 1.06 -4.39
C HIS A 129 14.86 2.11 -4.32
N GLU A 130 15.98 1.79 -4.94
CA GLU A 130 17.13 2.70 -5.01
C GLU A 130 17.62 3.14 -3.62
N VAL A 131 17.62 2.21 -2.69
CA VAL A 131 18.15 2.44 -1.35
C VAL A 131 19.12 1.32 -1.00
N SER A 132 20.07 1.62 -0.14
CA SER A 132 21.04 0.62 0.31
C SER A 132 20.55 -0.02 1.60
N LYS A 133 21.18 -1.12 1.97
CA LYS A 133 20.89 -1.77 3.24
C LYS A 133 21.17 -0.77 4.37
N SER A 134 22.22 0.03 4.22
CA SER A 134 22.55 1.04 5.24
C SER A 134 21.45 2.07 5.39
N ASP A 135 20.82 2.48 4.29
CA ASP A 135 19.72 3.44 4.34
C ASP A 135 18.56 2.85 5.14
N ILE A 136 18.22 1.59 4.87
CA ILE A 136 17.11 0.96 5.55
C ILE A 136 17.44 0.73 7.01
N LEU A 137 18.68 0.32 7.31
CA LEU A 137 19.09 0.05 8.69
C LEU A 137 18.99 1.31 9.53
N LYS A 138 19.40 2.46 8.99
CA LYS A 138 19.33 3.71 9.72
C LYS A 138 17.88 4.15 9.91
N PHE A 139 17.04 3.85 8.95
CA PHE A 139 15.65 4.25 9.00
C PHE A 139 14.88 3.37 9.99
N SER A 140 15.03 2.07 9.89
CA SER A 140 14.34 1.14 10.78
C SER A 140 15.09 -0.18 10.82
N PRO A 141 15.78 -0.47 11.91
CA PRO A 141 16.47 -1.76 12.02
C PRO A 141 15.54 -2.95 11.87
N THR A 142 14.27 -2.80 12.24
CA THR A 142 13.32 -3.87 12.12
C THR A 142 13.05 -4.21 10.65
N LEU A 143 12.99 -3.20 9.81
CA LEU A 143 12.66 -3.42 8.39
C LEU A 143 13.78 -4.11 7.64
N VAL A 144 15.01 -3.96 8.07
CA VAL A 144 16.14 -4.51 7.34
C VAL A 144 16.11 -6.04 7.33
N ASP A 145 15.45 -6.65 8.30
CA ASP A 145 15.39 -8.10 8.39
C ASP A 145 14.16 -8.71 7.74
N LYS A 146 13.28 -7.89 7.21
CA LYS A 146 12.06 -8.42 6.57
C LYS A 146 12.35 -8.86 5.15
N MET A 147 11.62 -9.88 4.68
CA MET A 147 11.76 -10.30 3.30
C MET A 147 11.31 -9.15 2.40
N ALA A 148 12.08 -8.83 1.42
CA ALA A 148 11.80 -7.69 0.55
C ALA A 148 12.32 -7.95 -0.85
N LEU A 149 11.71 -7.31 -1.84
CA LEU A 149 12.24 -7.28 -3.18
C LEU A 149 13.11 -6.01 -3.30
N ASN A 150 14.00 -5.98 -4.27
CA ASN A 150 15.01 -4.92 -4.33
C ASN A 150 15.28 -4.54 -5.77
N THR A 151 15.03 -3.28 -6.14
CA THR A 151 15.19 -2.84 -7.52
C THR A 151 16.66 -2.80 -7.96
N SER A 152 17.62 -2.90 -7.05
CA SER A 152 19.02 -2.98 -7.46
C SER A 152 19.41 -4.41 -7.81
N ILE A 153 18.56 -5.40 -7.51
CA ILE A 153 18.81 -6.80 -7.83
C ILE A 153 17.83 -7.29 -8.89
N ASN A 154 16.57 -6.86 -8.80
CA ASN A 154 15.52 -7.33 -9.69
C ASN A 154 15.08 -6.23 -10.63
N THR A 155 14.80 -6.57 -11.88
CA THR A 155 14.22 -5.62 -12.82
C THR A 155 12.76 -5.46 -12.46
N ILE A 156 12.10 -4.45 -13.01
CA ILE A 156 10.70 -4.22 -12.72
C ILE A 156 9.85 -5.38 -13.23
N ASP A 157 10.24 -6.00 -14.32
CA ASP A 157 9.53 -7.17 -14.85
C ASP A 157 9.67 -8.35 -13.87
N GLU A 158 10.86 -8.54 -13.32
CA GLU A 158 11.07 -9.59 -12.33
C GLU A 158 10.27 -9.35 -11.07
N ILE A 159 10.16 -8.11 -10.67
CA ILE A 159 9.36 -7.77 -9.49
C ILE A 159 7.89 -8.08 -9.77
N ALA A 160 7.40 -7.73 -10.95
CA ALA A 160 6.02 -8.03 -11.32
C ALA A 160 5.77 -9.54 -11.33
N GLU A 161 6.74 -10.32 -11.80
CA GLU A 161 6.60 -11.77 -11.81
C GLU A 161 6.56 -12.34 -10.40
N GLN A 162 7.39 -11.82 -9.52
CA GLN A 162 7.41 -12.28 -8.14
C GLN A 162 6.08 -11.98 -7.46
N LEU A 163 5.52 -10.79 -7.69
CA LEU A 163 4.26 -10.42 -7.10
C LEU A 163 3.12 -11.27 -7.66
N GLU A 164 3.17 -11.56 -8.95
CA GLU A 164 2.17 -12.43 -9.56
C GLU A 164 2.20 -13.81 -8.90
N SER A 165 3.38 -14.30 -8.64
CA SER A 165 3.55 -15.60 -8.01
C SER A 165 2.94 -15.64 -6.62
N LEU A 166 3.08 -14.55 -5.87
CA LEU A 166 2.53 -14.49 -4.53
C LEU A 166 1.01 -14.41 -4.53
N LEU A 167 0.41 -13.90 -5.59
CA LEU A 167 -1.02 -13.71 -5.65
C LEU A 167 -1.78 -14.90 -6.25
N LYS A 168 -1.05 -15.88 -6.69
CA LYS A 168 -1.64 -17.11 -7.19
C LYS A 168 -1.49 -18.22 -6.18
#